data_279b266ca69a76ed4d95fcf602a6b88e
#
_entry.id   279b266ca69a76ed4d95fcf602a6b88e
#
_cell.length_a   1.000
_cell.length_b   1.000
_cell.length_c   1.000
_cell.angle_alpha   90.00
_cell.angle_beta   90.00
_cell.angle_gamma   90.00
#
_symmetry.space_group_name_H-M   'P 1'
#
loop_
_entity.id
_entity.type
_entity.pdbx_description
1 polymer ?
#
loop_
_entity_poly.entity_id
_entity_poly.type
_entity_poly.pdbx_seq_one_letter_code
_entity_poly.pdbx_strand_id
1 'polypeptide(L)'
;SVQLNARQADLRDLRVFNAVGDVQAYALARQSAQSSETRTLTEVKRFALYNSVDATETAPSLRVQSSANGTLVEVQPSSQLEAGEQELRGWLLDASSIKAPLQQLILDWTSERDGFQRFTVEASDDLQHWQSWGEGQVARLTFSDERVEQHEVNLPGQSARYLRLLWITPHSAPTLTSAQLQSANTRSLPLPLVWSQALAGG
;
A
#
# COMPACT_ATOMS: atom_id res chain seq x y z
N SER A 1 36.77 30.62 6.35
CA SER A 1 36.27 29.28 6.71
C SER A 1 35.44 29.40 8.00
N VAL A 2 34.16 29.13 7.92
CA VAL A 2 33.25 29.14 9.09
C VAL A 2 33.41 27.77 9.78
N GLN A 3 34.00 27.74 10.97
CA GLN A 3 34.01 26.54 11.79
C GLN A 3 32.67 26.49 12.55
N LEU A 4 31.83 25.54 12.17
CA LEU A 4 30.56 25.27 12.84
C LEU A 4 30.83 24.35 14.07
N ASN A 5 30.94 24.95 15.25
CA ASN A 5 30.98 24.24 16.53
C ASN A 5 29.68 24.47 17.31
N ALA A 6 28.53 24.14 16.68
CA ALA A 6 27.26 24.23 17.35
C ALA A 6 27.08 23.11 18.38
N ARG A 7 26.82 23.49 19.65
CA ARG A 7 26.59 22.52 20.75
C ARG A 7 25.13 22.17 20.93
N GLN A 8 24.22 22.93 20.31
CA GLN A 8 22.77 22.67 20.36
C GLN A 8 22.22 22.32 18.99
N ALA A 9 21.33 21.34 18.94
CA ALA A 9 20.74 20.85 17.69
C ALA A 9 19.84 21.89 16.98
N ASP A 10 19.38 22.92 17.70
CA ASP A 10 18.58 24.03 17.19
C ASP A 10 19.42 25.22 16.72
N LEU A 11 20.73 25.14 16.80
CA LEU A 11 21.68 26.16 16.35
C LEU A 11 21.54 27.54 17.02
N ARG A 12 20.91 27.63 18.21
CA ARG A 12 20.71 28.90 18.94
C ARG A 12 22.00 29.50 19.47
N ASP A 13 23.06 28.70 19.59
CA ASP A 13 24.39 29.09 20.06
C ASP A 13 25.29 29.59 18.91
N LEU A 14 24.81 29.62 17.66
CA LEU A 14 25.57 30.08 16.51
C LEU A 14 25.73 31.61 16.57
N ARG A 15 26.94 32.10 16.37
CA ARG A 15 27.26 33.53 16.26
C ARG A 15 28.02 33.79 14.97
N VAL A 16 27.61 34.81 14.23
CA VAL A 16 28.30 35.27 13.02
C VAL A 16 29.06 36.53 13.35
N PHE A 17 30.33 36.56 13.01
CA PHE A 17 31.24 37.72 13.22
C PHE A 17 31.70 38.26 11.87
N ASN A 18 31.86 39.59 11.77
CA ASN A 18 32.49 40.23 10.62
C ASN A 18 34.02 40.04 10.64
N ALA A 19 34.74 40.54 9.65
CA ALA A 19 36.18 40.45 9.59
C ALA A 19 36.92 41.21 10.73
N VAL A 20 36.25 42.11 11.40
CA VAL A 20 36.77 42.91 12.51
C VAL A 20 36.46 42.28 13.87
N GLY A 21 35.62 41.21 13.89
CA GLY A 21 35.25 40.48 15.10
C GLY A 21 33.95 40.94 15.76
N ASP A 22 33.17 41.82 15.13
CA ASP A 22 31.89 42.27 15.67
C ASP A 22 30.78 41.22 15.34
N VAL A 23 29.87 41.05 16.29
CA VAL A 23 28.72 40.15 16.12
C VAL A 23 27.76 40.72 15.11
N GLN A 24 27.46 39.93 14.10
CA GLN A 24 26.49 40.29 13.08
C GLN A 24 25.11 39.70 13.37
N ALA A 25 24.06 40.49 13.12
CA ALA A 25 22.71 39.95 13.12
C ALA A 25 22.51 38.98 11.97
N TYR A 26 21.98 37.81 12.24
CA TYR A 26 21.68 36.78 11.24
C TYR A 26 20.32 36.17 11.53
N ALA A 27 19.68 35.63 10.50
CA ALA A 27 18.47 34.82 10.60
C ALA A 27 18.75 33.44 9.99
N LEU A 28 18.42 32.41 10.76
CA LEU A 28 18.47 31.04 10.25
C LEU A 28 17.12 30.71 9.59
N ALA A 29 17.12 30.61 8.27
CA ALA A 29 15.98 30.10 7.53
C ALA A 29 16.16 28.58 7.36
N ARG A 30 15.28 27.79 7.95
CA ARG A 30 15.16 26.35 7.64
C ARG A 30 14.31 26.24 6.40
N GLN A 31 14.93 25.87 5.29
CA GLN A 31 14.16 25.46 4.12
C GLN A 31 13.63 24.05 4.37
N SER A 32 12.32 23.93 4.47
CA SER A 32 11.67 22.62 4.46
C SER A 32 11.82 22.02 3.07
N ALA A 33 12.34 20.79 3.00
CA ALA A 33 12.38 20.05 1.74
C ALA A 33 10.96 19.96 1.18
N GLN A 34 10.79 20.30 -0.09
CA GLN A 34 9.51 20.14 -0.77
C GLN A 34 9.35 18.66 -1.09
N SER A 35 8.45 17.98 -0.39
CA SER A 35 8.09 16.60 -0.70
C SER A 35 6.94 16.60 -1.70
N SER A 36 7.11 15.94 -2.81
CA SER A 36 6.04 15.64 -3.75
C SER A 36 5.65 14.16 -3.60
N GLU A 37 4.37 13.90 -3.36
CA GLU A 37 3.80 12.57 -3.36
C GLU A 37 3.09 12.35 -4.70
N THR A 38 3.48 11.29 -5.40
CA THR A 38 2.81 10.86 -6.63
C THR A 38 2.05 9.58 -6.33
N ARG A 39 0.72 9.62 -6.51
CA ARG A 39 -0.16 8.47 -6.37
C ARG A 39 -0.50 7.91 -7.73
N THR A 40 -0.44 6.59 -7.85
CA THR A 40 -0.75 5.86 -9.08
C THR A 40 -1.75 4.75 -8.77
N LEU A 41 -2.83 4.69 -9.56
CA LEU A 41 -3.79 3.60 -9.54
C LEU A 41 -3.41 2.60 -10.62
N THR A 42 -3.35 1.32 -10.26
CA THR A 42 -3.02 0.24 -11.17
C THR A 42 -4.03 -0.88 -11.00
N GLU A 43 -4.69 -1.27 -12.08
CA GLU A 43 -5.52 -2.47 -12.09
C GLU A 43 -4.63 -3.71 -12.02
N VAL A 44 -5.00 -4.66 -11.16
CA VAL A 44 -4.23 -5.88 -10.93
C VAL A 44 -5.02 -7.11 -11.32
N LYS A 45 -4.31 -8.15 -11.76
CA LYS A 45 -4.91 -9.46 -12.02
C LYS A 45 -5.38 -10.06 -10.71
N ARG A 46 -6.56 -10.69 -10.76
CA ARG A 46 -7.17 -11.38 -9.64
C ARG A 46 -7.44 -12.83 -9.98
N PHE A 47 -7.23 -13.71 -9.02
CA PHE A 47 -7.45 -15.14 -9.13
C PHE A 47 -8.34 -15.58 -7.98
N ALA A 48 -9.43 -16.27 -8.31
CA ALA A 48 -10.37 -16.77 -7.30
C ALA A 48 -9.75 -17.97 -6.56
N LEU A 49 -9.90 -17.98 -5.24
CA LEU A 49 -9.41 -19.02 -4.36
C LEU A 49 -10.60 -19.85 -3.85
N TYR A 50 -10.64 -21.09 -4.23
CA TYR A 50 -11.69 -22.03 -3.81
C TYR A 50 -11.13 -23.06 -2.84
N ASN A 51 -11.98 -23.51 -1.90
CA ASN A 51 -11.68 -24.65 -1.05
C ASN A 51 -12.97 -25.44 -0.81
N SER A 52 -12.82 -26.69 -0.34
CA SER A 52 -13.98 -27.49 0.08
C SER A 52 -14.70 -26.82 1.25
N VAL A 53 -16.02 -26.91 1.28
CA VAL A 53 -16.86 -26.37 2.37
C VAL A 53 -16.46 -26.95 3.73
N ASP A 54 -16.03 -28.20 3.76
CA ASP A 54 -15.63 -28.94 4.98
C ASP A 54 -14.16 -28.71 5.37
N ALA A 55 -13.40 -27.91 4.61
CA ALA A 55 -11.99 -27.70 4.91
C ALA A 55 -11.80 -26.86 6.17
N THR A 56 -11.12 -27.43 7.14
CA THR A 56 -10.72 -26.77 8.39
C THR A 56 -9.61 -25.75 8.18
N GLU A 57 -8.86 -25.84 7.07
CA GLU A 57 -7.84 -24.87 6.73
C GLU A 57 -8.43 -23.69 5.95
N THR A 58 -8.24 -22.51 6.48
CA THR A 58 -8.81 -21.26 5.95
C THR A 58 -8.15 -20.82 4.63
N ALA A 59 -6.96 -21.31 4.33
CA ALA A 59 -6.19 -20.89 3.17
C ALA A 59 -6.01 -22.03 2.14
N PRO A 60 -6.47 -21.84 0.89
CA PRO A 60 -6.18 -22.80 -0.17
C PRO A 60 -4.69 -22.84 -0.49
N SER A 61 -4.18 -24.02 -0.83
CA SER A 61 -2.81 -24.16 -1.30
C SER A 61 -2.64 -23.53 -2.69
N LEU A 62 -1.58 -22.75 -2.86
CA LEU A 62 -1.26 -22.07 -4.10
C LEU A 62 -0.04 -22.76 -4.75
N ARG A 63 -0.17 -23.16 -6.00
CA ARG A 63 0.96 -23.56 -6.80
C ARG A 63 1.25 -22.49 -7.85
N VAL A 64 2.44 -21.92 -7.81
CA VAL A 64 2.87 -20.91 -8.76
C VAL A 64 3.88 -21.50 -9.71
N GLN A 65 3.61 -21.39 -11.00
CA GLN A 65 4.60 -21.63 -12.04
C GLN A 65 4.98 -20.29 -12.66
N SER A 66 6.24 -19.91 -12.53
CA SER A 66 6.79 -18.76 -13.22
C SER A 66 7.36 -19.21 -14.57
N SER A 67 6.87 -18.63 -15.65
CA SER A 67 7.42 -18.82 -16.97
C SER A 67 8.03 -17.53 -17.52
N ALA A 68 8.86 -17.63 -18.56
CA ALA A 68 9.49 -16.49 -19.20
C ALA A 68 8.49 -15.43 -19.77
N ASN A 69 7.23 -15.81 -19.95
CA ASN A 69 6.16 -14.98 -20.51
C ASN A 69 5.15 -14.50 -19.46
N GLY A 70 5.41 -14.70 -18.17
CA GLY A 70 4.54 -14.26 -17.08
C GLY A 70 4.41 -15.30 -15.97
N THR A 71 3.84 -14.88 -14.87
CA THR A 71 3.54 -15.76 -13.73
C THR A 71 2.22 -16.47 -13.99
N LEU A 72 2.24 -17.78 -14.11
CA LEU A 72 1.03 -18.60 -14.09
C LEU A 72 0.78 -19.03 -12.64
N VAL A 73 -0.33 -18.56 -12.07
CA VAL A 73 -0.77 -18.99 -10.75
C VAL A 73 -1.78 -20.12 -10.94
N GLU A 74 -1.41 -21.33 -10.59
CA GLU A 74 -2.31 -22.46 -10.52
C GLU A 74 -2.77 -22.62 -9.07
N VAL A 75 -4.05 -22.42 -8.83
CA VAL A 75 -4.66 -22.70 -7.54
C VAL A 75 -4.99 -24.19 -7.50
N GLN A 76 -4.25 -24.96 -6.70
CA GLN A 76 -4.60 -26.35 -6.46
C GLN A 76 -5.52 -26.42 -5.24
N PRO A 77 -6.68 -27.08 -5.38
CA PRO A 77 -7.46 -27.43 -4.20
C PRO A 77 -6.63 -28.36 -3.30
N SER A 78 -6.67 -28.13 -2.00
CA SER A 78 -5.78 -28.76 -0.98
C SER A 78 -5.99 -30.25 -0.76
N SER A 79 -6.74 -30.94 -1.60
CA SER A 79 -6.79 -32.41 -1.67
C SER A 79 -7.50 -32.86 -2.94
N GLN A 80 -7.08 -34.00 -3.48
CA GLN A 80 -7.87 -34.81 -4.41
C GLN A 80 -9.09 -35.36 -3.66
N LEU A 81 -10.01 -34.47 -3.29
CA LEU A 81 -11.31 -34.88 -2.78
C LEU A 81 -12.29 -34.80 -3.94
N GLU A 82 -13.01 -35.88 -4.09
CA GLU A 82 -14.14 -36.02 -5.00
C GLU A 82 -14.99 -34.74 -5.02
N ALA A 83 -15.68 -34.48 -6.12
CA ALA A 83 -16.47 -33.31 -6.42
C ALA A 83 -17.46 -32.92 -5.28
N GLY A 84 -16.93 -32.42 -4.18
CA GLY A 84 -17.65 -31.72 -3.15
C GLY A 84 -17.87 -30.27 -3.56
N GLU A 85 -18.88 -29.65 -3.02
CA GLU A 85 -19.15 -28.23 -3.25
C GLU A 85 -17.91 -27.40 -2.92
N GLN A 86 -17.41 -26.67 -3.91
CA GLN A 86 -16.32 -25.74 -3.73
C GLN A 86 -16.89 -24.36 -3.40
N GLU A 87 -16.39 -23.76 -2.34
CA GLU A 87 -16.76 -22.43 -1.90
C GLU A 87 -15.64 -21.43 -2.21
N LEU A 88 -16.04 -20.25 -2.67
CA LEU A 88 -15.12 -19.14 -2.90
C LEU A 88 -14.62 -18.60 -1.54
N ARG A 89 -13.38 -18.89 -1.18
CA ARG A 89 -12.75 -18.46 0.09
C ARG A 89 -12.15 -17.09 0.03
N GLY A 90 -11.73 -16.65 -1.15
CA GLY A 90 -11.05 -15.38 -1.28
C GLY A 90 -10.49 -15.13 -2.67
N TRP A 91 -9.53 -14.23 -2.73
CA TRP A 91 -8.89 -13.79 -3.96
C TRP A 91 -7.40 -13.58 -3.78
N LEU A 92 -6.63 -13.96 -4.78
CA LEU A 92 -5.24 -13.59 -4.92
C LEU A 92 -5.12 -12.44 -5.91
N LEU A 93 -4.38 -11.40 -5.55
CA LEU A 93 -4.09 -10.24 -6.39
C LEU A 93 -2.60 -10.22 -6.75
N ASP A 94 -2.29 -10.04 -8.03
CA ASP A 94 -0.92 -9.93 -8.54
C ASP A 94 -0.48 -8.46 -8.59
N ALA A 95 0.26 -8.02 -7.59
CA ALA A 95 0.85 -6.70 -7.49
C ALA A 95 2.32 -6.65 -7.93
N SER A 96 2.85 -7.70 -8.57
CA SER A 96 4.28 -7.84 -8.88
C SER A 96 4.83 -6.74 -9.82
N SER A 97 3.96 -6.11 -10.60
CA SER A 97 4.32 -4.97 -11.46
C SER A 97 4.50 -3.66 -10.69
N ILE A 98 3.96 -3.54 -9.47
CA ILE A 98 3.99 -2.33 -8.66
C ILE A 98 5.19 -2.38 -7.72
N LYS A 99 6.10 -1.42 -7.83
CA LYS A 99 7.31 -1.35 -6.99
C LYS A 99 7.18 -0.37 -5.83
N ALA A 100 6.21 0.53 -5.92
CA ALA A 100 5.97 1.55 -4.91
C ALA A 100 5.11 0.97 -3.76
N PRO A 101 5.20 1.56 -2.55
CA PRO A 101 4.38 1.17 -1.41
C PRO A 101 2.88 1.26 -1.71
N LEU A 102 2.13 0.23 -1.32
CA LEU A 102 0.70 0.11 -1.52
C LEU A 102 -0.04 0.82 -0.39
N GLN A 103 -0.87 1.79 -0.75
CA GLN A 103 -1.58 2.65 0.21
C GLN A 103 -3.04 2.27 0.37
N GLN A 104 -3.65 1.84 -0.73
CA GLN A 104 -5.09 1.58 -0.76
C GLN A 104 -5.42 0.49 -1.78
N LEU A 105 -6.42 -0.30 -1.44
CA LEU A 105 -7.05 -1.30 -2.30
C LEU A 105 -8.47 -0.83 -2.63
N ILE A 106 -8.80 -0.81 -3.91
CA ILE A 106 -10.13 -0.45 -4.42
C ILE A 106 -10.71 -1.68 -5.09
N LEU A 107 -11.90 -2.09 -4.65
CA LEU A 107 -12.57 -3.30 -5.10
C LEU A 107 -13.93 -2.98 -5.70
N ASP A 108 -14.22 -3.54 -6.87
CA ASP A 108 -15.57 -3.63 -7.38
C ASP A 108 -16.06 -5.07 -7.31
N TRP A 109 -17.34 -5.24 -7.03
CA TRP A 109 -17.95 -6.56 -6.87
C TRP A 109 -19.41 -6.59 -7.29
N THR A 110 -19.90 -7.81 -7.52
CA THR A 110 -21.31 -8.09 -7.66
C THR A 110 -21.82 -8.87 -6.47
N SER A 111 -22.97 -8.50 -5.95
CA SER A 111 -23.67 -9.21 -4.89
C SER A 111 -25.17 -9.13 -5.15
N GLU A 112 -25.89 -10.22 -4.87
CA GLU A 112 -27.34 -10.26 -4.95
C GLU A 112 -28.01 -9.56 -3.77
N ARG A 113 -27.29 -9.30 -2.71
CA ARG A 113 -27.78 -8.74 -1.46
C ARG A 113 -26.94 -7.56 -1.00
N ASP A 114 -27.60 -6.60 -0.41
CA ASP A 114 -26.95 -5.54 0.34
C ASP A 114 -26.38 -6.09 1.65
N GLY A 115 -25.30 -5.48 2.13
CA GLY A 115 -24.68 -5.86 3.37
C GLY A 115 -23.20 -5.50 3.44
N PHE A 116 -22.59 -6.01 4.52
CA PHE A 116 -21.17 -5.87 4.80
C PHE A 116 -20.47 -7.21 4.56
N GLN A 117 -19.32 -7.16 3.92
CA GLN A 117 -18.46 -8.33 3.78
C GLN A 117 -17.05 -7.98 4.25
N ARG A 118 -16.60 -8.73 5.28
CA ARG A 118 -15.27 -8.56 5.86
C ARG A 118 -14.34 -9.62 5.34
N PHE A 119 -13.08 -9.23 5.20
CA PHE A 119 -12.00 -10.13 4.79
C PHE A 119 -10.70 -9.76 5.48
N THR A 120 -9.80 -10.73 5.59
CA THR A 120 -8.41 -10.50 6.00
C THR A 120 -7.58 -10.17 4.77
N VAL A 121 -6.58 -9.31 4.96
CA VAL A 121 -5.58 -8.97 3.95
C VAL A 121 -4.24 -9.51 4.39
N GLU A 122 -3.63 -10.30 3.55
CA GLU A 122 -2.30 -10.84 3.74
C GLU A 122 -1.43 -10.54 2.54
N ALA A 123 -0.15 -10.32 2.77
CA ALA A 123 0.82 -9.98 1.76
C ALA A 123 1.96 -11.00 1.69
N SER A 124 2.48 -11.23 0.50
CA SER A 124 3.62 -12.13 0.27
C SER A 124 4.46 -11.67 -0.92
N ASP A 125 5.74 -12.00 -0.90
CA ASP A 125 6.65 -11.80 -2.03
C ASP A 125 6.97 -13.12 -2.78
N ASP A 126 6.69 -14.27 -2.16
CA ASP A 126 7.06 -15.61 -2.66
C ASP A 126 5.88 -16.59 -2.74
N LEU A 127 4.67 -16.17 -2.30
CA LEU A 127 3.45 -16.98 -2.21
C LEU A 127 3.52 -18.15 -1.20
N GLN A 128 4.58 -18.24 -0.41
CA GLN A 128 4.78 -19.25 0.62
C GLN A 128 4.69 -18.66 2.02
N HIS A 129 5.29 -17.48 2.21
CA HIS A 129 5.29 -16.77 3.47
C HIS A 129 4.33 -15.60 3.41
N TRP A 130 3.31 -15.64 4.25
CA TRP A 130 2.24 -14.64 4.30
C TRP A 130 2.34 -13.81 5.56
N GLN A 131 2.30 -12.50 5.39
CA GLN A 131 2.27 -11.52 6.46
C GLN A 131 0.88 -10.88 6.53
N SER A 132 0.28 -10.86 7.71
CA SER A 132 -1.00 -10.19 7.90
C SER A 132 -0.84 -8.66 7.77
N TRP A 133 -1.69 -8.06 6.95
CA TRP A 133 -1.82 -6.62 6.78
C TRP A 133 -3.10 -6.07 7.39
N GLY A 134 -3.86 -6.91 8.09
CA GLY A 134 -5.08 -6.52 8.80
C GLY A 134 -6.35 -7.03 8.13
N GLU A 135 -7.43 -6.32 8.38
CA GLU A 135 -8.75 -6.63 7.86
C GLU A 135 -9.27 -5.50 6.97
N GLY A 136 -10.08 -5.86 5.99
CA GLY A 136 -10.82 -4.96 5.14
C GLY A 136 -12.31 -5.26 5.16
N GLN A 137 -13.08 -4.32 4.66
CA GLN A 137 -14.52 -4.45 4.52
C GLN A 137 -14.98 -3.78 3.24
N VAL A 138 -15.88 -4.45 2.52
CA VAL A 138 -16.69 -3.85 1.47
C VAL A 138 -18.14 -3.82 1.92
N ALA A 139 -18.87 -2.80 1.50
CA ALA A 139 -20.24 -2.60 1.90
C ALA A 139 -21.08 -2.06 0.76
N ARG A 140 -22.32 -2.52 0.69
CA ARG A 140 -23.37 -1.97 -0.15
C ARG A 140 -24.64 -1.90 0.65
N LEU A 141 -25.21 -0.71 0.76
CA LEU A 141 -26.45 -0.46 1.46
C LEU A 141 -27.36 0.40 0.57
N THR A 142 -28.58 -0.05 0.39
CA THR A 142 -29.59 0.68 -0.36
C THR A 142 -30.67 1.17 0.59
N PHE A 143 -30.91 2.49 0.63
CA PHE A 143 -31.97 3.12 1.41
C PHE A 143 -32.87 3.89 0.46
N SER A 144 -34.08 3.41 0.26
CA SER A 144 -35.03 4.02 -0.68
C SER A 144 -34.41 4.16 -2.07
N ASP A 145 -34.08 5.38 -2.49
CA ASP A 145 -33.50 5.70 -3.79
C ASP A 145 -31.99 5.98 -3.72
N GLU A 146 -31.40 5.93 -2.52
CA GLU A 146 -29.97 6.19 -2.31
C GLU A 146 -29.19 4.88 -2.10
N ARG A 147 -28.02 4.80 -2.74
CA ARG A 147 -27.10 3.68 -2.62
C ARG A 147 -25.77 4.16 -2.04
N VAL A 148 -25.37 3.55 -0.95
CA VAL A 148 -24.08 3.80 -0.32
C VAL A 148 -23.20 2.58 -0.51
N GLU A 149 -22.03 2.77 -1.09
CA GLU A 149 -21.05 1.70 -1.32
C GLU A 149 -19.68 2.09 -0.75
N GLN A 150 -19.02 1.13 -0.13
CA GLN A 150 -17.65 1.24 0.32
C GLN A 150 -16.78 0.28 -0.47
N HIS A 151 -15.93 0.83 -1.31
CA HIS A 151 -15.04 0.10 -2.21
C HIS A 151 -13.58 0.12 -1.76
N GLU A 152 -13.22 1.03 -0.87
CA GLU A 152 -11.85 1.37 -0.54
C GLU A 152 -11.42 0.76 0.78
N VAL A 153 -10.24 0.16 0.80
CA VAL A 153 -9.60 -0.43 1.97
C VAL A 153 -8.18 0.11 2.10
N ASN A 154 -7.87 0.67 3.26
CA ASN A 154 -6.53 1.19 3.53
C ASN A 154 -5.53 0.05 3.74
N LEU A 155 -4.34 0.21 3.17
CA LEU A 155 -3.21 -0.69 3.31
C LEU A 155 -2.09 -0.03 4.14
N PRO A 156 -1.15 -0.80 4.70
CA PRO A 156 -0.14 -0.28 5.63
C PRO A 156 0.96 0.59 4.99
N GLY A 157 0.91 0.85 3.68
CA GLY A 157 1.96 1.63 3.01
C GLY A 157 3.27 0.88 2.85
N GLN A 158 3.20 -0.41 2.61
CA GLN A 158 4.34 -1.30 2.37
C GLN A 158 4.26 -1.87 0.95
N SER A 159 5.40 -2.35 0.44
CA SER A 159 5.46 -3.02 -0.85
C SER A 159 5.26 -4.52 -0.68
N ALA A 160 4.53 -5.14 -1.59
CA ALA A 160 4.39 -6.58 -1.70
C ALA A 160 4.13 -6.97 -3.15
N ARG A 161 4.50 -8.19 -3.53
CA ARG A 161 4.27 -8.72 -4.88
C ARG A 161 2.88 -9.33 -5.03
N TYR A 162 2.34 -9.90 -3.98
CA TYR A 162 1.06 -10.58 -3.97
C TYR A 162 0.26 -10.21 -2.73
N LEU A 163 -1.04 -10.03 -2.91
CA LEU A 163 -1.99 -9.85 -1.81
C LEU A 163 -2.99 -11.00 -1.84
N ARG A 164 -3.36 -11.50 -0.68
CA ARG A 164 -4.42 -12.50 -0.52
C ARG A 164 -5.53 -11.91 0.33
N LEU A 165 -6.74 -11.95 -0.20
CA LEU A 165 -7.95 -11.52 0.48
C LEU A 165 -8.74 -12.78 0.84
N LEU A 166 -9.01 -13.02 2.11
CA LEU A 166 -9.79 -14.17 2.56
C LEU A 166 -11.06 -13.71 3.26
N TRP A 167 -12.21 -14.13 2.74
CA TRP A 167 -13.50 -13.81 3.30
C TRP A 167 -13.68 -14.42 4.69
N ILE A 168 -14.16 -13.61 5.65
CA ILE A 168 -14.48 -14.10 7.00
C ILE A 168 -15.74 -14.95 6.99
N THR A 169 -16.69 -14.62 6.10
CA THR A 169 -17.94 -15.39 5.87
C THR A 169 -18.04 -15.79 4.39
N PRO A 170 -17.33 -16.85 3.97
CA PRO A 170 -17.23 -17.23 2.54
C PRO A 170 -18.58 -17.52 1.87
N HIS A 171 -19.51 -18.17 2.56
CA HIS A 171 -20.84 -18.53 2.03
C HIS A 171 -21.71 -17.35 1.59
N SER A 172 -21.39 -16.14 2.01
CA SER A 172 -22.09 -14.91 1.62
C SER A 172 -21.18 -13.94 0.85
N ALA A 173 -20.00 -14.40 0.44
CA ALA A 173 -19.00 -13.57 -0.18
C ALA A 173 -19.43 -13.07 -1.58
N PRO A 174 -19.20 -11.79 -1.89
CA PRO A 174 -19.44 -11.27 -3.22
C PRO A 174 -18.37 -11.73 -4.22
N THR A 175 -18.71 -11.69 -5.49
CA THR A 175 -17.75 -11.94 -6.56
C THR A 175 -17.07 -10.63 -6.95
N LEU A 176 -15.75 -10.57 -6.87
CA LEU A 176 -14.99 -9.40 -7.32
C LEU A 176 -15.00 -9.29 -8.84
N THR A 177 -15.33 -8.11 -9.34
CA THR A 177 -15.31 -7.79 -10.76
C THR A 177 -14.07 -7.02 -11.18
N SER A 178 -13.53 -6.17 -10.30
CA SER A 178 -12.22 -5.54 -10.48
C SER A 178 -11.47 -5.36 -9.16
N ALA A 179 -10.16 -5.18 -9.26
CA ALA A 179 -9.29 -4.83 -8.15
C ALA A 179 -8.22 -3.87 -8.63
N GLN A 180 -8.11 -2.74 -7.96
CA GLN A 180 -7.11 -1.71 -8.23
C GLN A 180 -6.30 -1.43 -6.97
N LEU A 181 -5.00 -1.22 -7.14
CA LEU A 181 -4.09 -0.85 -6.07
C LEU A 181 -3.59 0.57 -6.28
N GLN A 182 -3.76 1.40 -5.26
CA GLN A 182 -3.15 2.71 -5.21
C GLN A 182 -1.78 2.60 -4.54
N SER A 183 -0.75 3.00 -5.26
CA SER A 183 0.61 3.12 -4.75
C SER A 183 1.04 4.57 -4.67
N ALA A 184 1.93 4.89 -3.74
CA ALA A 184 2.45 6.24 -3.59
C ALA A 184 3.97 6.23 -3.52
N ASN A 185 4.59 7.12 -4.32
CA ASN A 185 6.01 7.43 -4.25
C ASN A 185 6.18 8.82 -3.66
N THR A 186 6.96 8.92 -2.59
CA THR A 186 7.37 10.20 -2.02
C THR A 186 8.78 10.54 -2.50
N ARG A 187 8.91 11.63 -3.26
CA ARG A 187 10.20 12.21 -3.60
C ARG A 187 10.44 13.43 -2.75
N SER A 188 11.51 13.39 -1.97
CA SER A 188 12.07 14.56 -1.31
C SER A 188 13.11 15.18 -2.24
N LEU A 189 12.82 16.34 -2.79
CA LEU A 189 13.79 17.10 -3.56
C LEU A 189 14.55 18.01 -2.59
N PRO A 190 15.89 17.84 -2.43
CA PRO A 190 16.67 18.83 -1.72
C PRO A 190 16.57 20.13 -2.51
N LEU A 191 16.18 21.20 -1.83
CA LEU A 191 16.19 22.52 -2.43
C LEU A 191 17.64 22.89 -2.77
N PRO A 192 17.92 23.45 -3.96
CA PRO A 192 19.24 23.92 -4.29
C PRO A 192 19.64 25.01 -3.28
N LEU A 193 20.82 24.87 -2.68
CA LEU A 193 21.41 25.91 -1.86
C LEU A 193 21.70 27.12 -2.76
N VAL A 194 20.88 28.13 -2.66
CA VAL A 194 21.13 29.41 -3.32
C VAL A 194 22.02 30.23 -2.37
N TRP A 195 23.29 30.31 -2.69
CA TRP A 195 24.20 31.23 -2.00
C TRP A 195 23.95 32.64 -2.55
N SER A 196 23.49 33.56 -1.74
CA SER A 196 23.53 34.97 -2.10
C SER A 196 25.01 35.40 -2.16
N GLN A 197 25.40 36.15 -3.20
CA GLN A 197 26.71 36.81 -3.24
C GLN A 197 26.82 37.71 -2.01
N ALA A 198 27.99 37.64 -1.36
CA ALA A 198 28.31 38.58 -0.30
C ALA A 198 28.17 40.00 -0.84
N LEU A 199 27.31 40.81 -0.26
CA LEU A 199 27.27 42.24 -0.51
C LEU A 199 28.64 42.79 -0.14
N ALA A 200 29.35 43.34 -1.10
CA ALA A 200 30.57 44.11 -0.85
C ALA A 200 30.13 45.32 -0.01
N GLY A 201 30.54 45.30 1.25
CA GLY A 201 30.36 46.42 2.11
C GLY A 201 31.21 47.59 1.60
N GLY A 202 30.53 48.70 1.32
CA GLY A 202 31.18 49.96 1.05
C GLY A 202 31.77 50.58 2.30
#